data_52eb4c32051128495d77f1aa4df7d38e
#
_entry.id   52eb4c32051128495d77f1aa4df7d38e
#
_cell.length_a   1.000
_cell.length_b   1.000
_cell.length_c   1.000
_cell.angle_alpha   90.00
_cell.angle_beta   90.00
_cell.angle_gamma   90.00
#
_symmetry.space_group_name_H-M   'P 1'
#
loop_
_entity.id
_entity.type
_entity.pdbx_description
1 polymer ?
#
loop_
_entity_poly.entity_id
_entity_poly.type
_entity_poly.pdbx_seq_one_letter_code
_entity_poly.pdbx_strand_id
1 'polypeptide(L)'
;MNLNTRTKFFGMTMQERDAFFANEEVKGFLQRTRELKNQNRAVGGAELLIPTVVLDLIRENIGEYSKLYKHINVRRVPGKARQNILGTIPEAVWTEMCAKLNEMNMVFNTVEVDGYKVGGYIPVCNATLEDSDIALGSEIIAAIGQAIGMALDKAVLYGTGTKMPMGILTRLAQTTDPNAGDSNARPWADLSASNVVAISGKTDVALFKAMVEAMGAAKDKFSRGAKFWAMNDTTFNKLMANALTINAAGAVTSGMTKTMPVVGGAIEVLSFIPDNVIIGGYGDNYLLAERAGASISQSEHVRFLEDQTVFKGTARYDGLPVIAEAFVAIGIGDAKPVASAVTFVEDTANKAADSE
;
A
#
# COMPACT_ATOMS: atom_id res chain seq x y z
N MET A 1 -27.95 16.45 -20.44
CA MET A 1 -27.45 16.14 -19.10
C MET A 1 -27.53 14.63 -18.90
N ASN A 2 -26.42 13.92 -19.06
CA ASN A 2 -26.38 12.47 -18.87
C ASN A 2 -26.13 12.15 -17.39
N LEU A 3 -27.21 11.75 -16.71
CA LEU A 3 -27.20 11.23 -15.34
C LEU A 3 -26.69 9.76 -15.32
N ASN A 4 -25.43 9.52 -15.61
CA ASN A 4 -24.82 8.20 -15.54
C ASN A 4 -23.57 8.15 -14.63
N THR A 5 -23.62 8.86 -13.50
CA THR A 5 -22.69 8.64 -12.39
C THR A 5 -23.39 7.94 -11.25
N ARG A 6 -23.98 6.76 -11.52
CA ARG A 6 -24.24 5.80 -10.45
C ARG A 6 -22.89 5.20 -10.06
N THR A 7 -22.52 5.40 -8.84
CA THR A 7 -21.38 4.79 -8.16
C THR A 7 -21.21 3.34 -8.64
N LYS A 8 -20.09 3.05 -9.28
CA LYS A 8 -19.74 1.68 -9.68
C LYS A 8 -19.71 0.83 -8.41
N PHE A 9 -20.52 -0.21 -8.37
CA PHE A 9 -20.47 -1.20 -7.30
C PHE A 9 -19.13 -1.94 -7.42
N PHE A 10 -18.21 -1.74 -6.49
CA PHE A 10 -16.86 -2.32 -6.50
C PHE A 10 -16.08 -2.12 -7.82
N GLY A 11 -16.18 -0.99 -8.47
CA GLY A 11 -15.52 -0.76 -9.76
C GLY A 11 -16.14 -1.51 -10.95
N MET A 12 -17.04 -2.44 -10.73
CA MET A 12 -17.64 -3.30 -11.75
C MET A 12 -18.58 -2.54 -12.69
N THR A 13 -18.62 -2.98 -13.95
CA THR A 13 -19.66 -2.60 -14.92
C THR A 13 -21.01 -3.24 -14.53
N MET A 14 -22.12 -2.72 -15.09
CA MET A 14 -23.44 -3.30 -14.83
C MET A 14 -23.51 -4.80 -15.20
N GLN A 15 -22.84 -5.22 -16.28
CA GLN A 15 -22.83 -6.61 -16.73
C GLN A 15 -22.05 -7.52 -15.77
N GLU A 16 -20.90 -7.08 -15.29
CA GLU A 16 -20.09 -7.81 -14.31
C GLU A 16 -20.81 -7.94 -12.97
N ARG A 17 -21.47 -6.87 -12.52
CA ARG A 17 -22.31 -6.89 -11.33
C ARG A 17 -23.45 -7.91 -11.45
N ASP A 18 -24.16 -7.90 -12.57
CA ASP A 18 -25.30 -8.79 -12.77
C ASP A 18 -24.83 -10.26 -12.91
N ALA A 19 -23.68 -10.51 -13.52
CA ALA A 19 -23.04 -11.82 -13.55
C ALA A 19 -22.61 -12.28 -12.15
N PHE A 20 -22.07 -11.39 -11.32
CA PHE A 20 -21.69 -11.68 -9.94
C PHE A 20 -22.89 -12.08 -9.09
N PHE A 21 -24.00 -11.34 -9.14
CA PHE A 21 -25.23 -11.68 -8.42
C PHE A 21 -25.95 -12.89 -9.04
N ALA A 22 -25.63 -13.28 -10.27
CA ALA A 22 -26.13 -14.49 -10.91
C ALA A 22 -25.41 -15.77 -10.44
N ASN A 23 -24.22 -15.64 -9.83
CA ASN A 23 -23.46 -16.77 -9.31
C ASN A 23 -24.24 -17.50 -8.21
N GLU A 24 -24.36 -18.83 -8.31
CA GLU A 24 -25.14 -19.64 -7.37
C GLU A 24 -24.59 -19.60 -5.95
N GLU A 25 -23.27 -19.51 -5.78
CA GLU A 25 -22.64 -19.41 -4.46
C GLU A 25 -22.96 -18.08 -3.80
N VAL A 26 -22.95 -16.98 -4.57
CA VAL A 26 -23.30 -15.64 -4.08
C VAL A 26 -24.79 -15.55 -3.77
N LYS A 27 -25.66 -16.11 -4.64
CA LYS A 27 -27.10 -16.24 -4.36
C LYS A 27 -27.38 -17.06 -3.10
N GLY A 28 -26.70 -18.19 -2.96
CA GLY A 28 -26.82 -19.06 -1.78
C GLY A 28 -26.38 -18.36 -0.50
N PHE A 29 -25.31 -17.58 -0.55
CA PHE A 29 -24.85 -16.76 0.56
C PHE A 29 -25.88 -15.66 0.94
N LEU A 30 -26.35 -14.90 -0.05
CA LEU A 30 -27.35 -13.85 0.15
C LEU A 30 -28.69 -14.43 0.61
N GLN A 31 -29.07 -15.59 0.12
CA GLN A 31 -30.29 -16.31 0.53
C GLN A 31 -30.18 -16.80 1.97
N ARG A 32 -29.06 -17.40 2.36
CA ARG A 32 -28.80 -17.81 3.76
C ARG A 32 -28.75 -16.62 4.70
N THR A 33 -28.17 -15.51 4.27
CA THR A 33 -28.19 -14.26 5.04
C THR A 33 -29.62 -13.73 5.24
N ARG A 34 -30.48 -13.86 4.23
CA ARG A 34 -31.91 -13.52 4.33
C ARG A 34 -32.71 -14.53 5.18
N GLU A 35 -32.41 -15.81 5.07
CA GLU A 35 -33.06 -16.88 5.86
C GLU A 35 -32.70 -16.78 7.35
N LEU A 36 -31.47 -16.41 7.68
CA LEU A 36 -31.03 -16.09 9.04
C LEU A 36 -31.78 -14.85 9.58
N LYS A 37 -32.08 -13.88 8.73
CA LYS A 37 -32.92 -12.70 9.06
C LYS A 37 -34.37 -13.11 9.39
N ASN A 38 -34.93 -14.07 8.66
CA ASN A 38 -36.34 -14.45 8.79
C ASN A 38 -36.60 -15.55 9.85
N GLN A 39 -35.57 -16.27 10.25
CA GLN A 39 -35.66 -17.28 11.30
C GLN A 39 -35.04 -16.72 12.58
N ASN A 40 -35.84 -16.09 13.40
CA ASN A 40 -35.52 -15.67 14.79
C ASN A 40 -35.12 -16.85 15.70
N ARG A 41 -34.31 -17.79 15.20
CA ARG A 41 -33.80 -18.96 15.88
C ARG A 41 -32.28 -19.02 15.77
N ALA A 42 -31.64 -18.91 16.93
CA ALA A 42 -30.24 -19.28 17.11
C ALA A 42 -30.01 -20.71 16.60
N VAL A 43 -29.49 -20.84 15.38
CA VAL A 43 -28.95 -22.12 14.90
C VAL A 43 -27.48 -22.15 15.32
N GLY A 44 -27.22 -22.89 16.38
CA GLY A 44 -25.86 -23.13 16.84
C GLY A 44 -25.05 -23.83 15.75
N GLY A 45 -23.87 -23.23 15.45
CA GLY A 45 -22.82 -23.91 14.71
C GLY A 45 -22.73 -23.65 13.20
N ALA A 46 -23.56 -22.83 12.60
CA ALA A 46 -23.35 -22.43 11.21
C ALA A 46 -22.47 -21.19 11.12
N GLU A 47 -21.15 -21.36 11.06
CA GLU A 47 -20.27 -20.32 10.52
C GLU A 47 -20.76 -19.99 9.12
N LEU A 48 -21.18 -18.74 8.90
CA LEU A 48 -21.53 -18.24 7.58
C LEU A 48 -20.23 -18.17 6.77
N LEU A 49 -19.89 -19.28 6.09
CA LEU A 49 -18.72 -19.33 5.20
C LEU A 49 -18.95 -18.36 4.05
N ILE A 50 -18.18 -17.27 4.05
CA ILE A 50 -18.17 -16.30 2.95
C ILE A 50 -17.58 -17.01 1.73
N PRO A 51 -18.29 -17.03 0.58
CA PRO A 51 -17.78 -17.68 -0.63
C PRO A 51 -16.43 -17.14 -1.05
N THR A 52 -15.57 -17.98 -1.60
CA THR A 52 -14.24 -17.61 -2.10
C THR A 52 -14.31 -16.49 -3.12
N VAL A 53 -15.35 -16.44 -3.94
CA VAL A 53 -15.63 -15.38 -4.92
C VAL A 53 -15.80 -14.01 -4.24
N VAL A 54 -16.44 -13.95 -3.06
CA VAL A 54 -16.57 -12.70 -2.28
C VAL A 54 -15.22 -12.31 -1.67
N LEU A 55 -14.42 -13.28 -1.22
CA LEU A 55 -13.08 -13.02 -0.69
C LEU A 55 -12.12 -12.51 -1.77
N ASP A 56 -12.23 -13.01 -3.00
CA ASP A 56 -11.41 -12.54 -4.13
C ASP A 56 -11.79 -11.10 -4.52
N LEU A 57 -13.10 -10.76 -4.49
CA LEU A 57 -13.55 -9.39 -4.67
C LEU A 57 -13.00 -8.43 -3.62
N ILE A 58 -12.93 -8.85 -2.36
CA ILE A 58 -12.35 -8.03 -1.29
C ILE A 58 -10.86 -7.78 -1.56
N ARG A 59 -10.14 -8.77 -2.08
CA ARG A 59 -8.73 -8.63 -2.46
C ARG A 59 -8.54 -7.65 -3.62
N GLU A 60 -9.38 -7.74 -4.64
CA GLU A 60 -9.38 -6.78 -5.74
C GLU A 60 -9.67 -5.38 -5.24
N ASN A 61 -10.62 -5.23 -4.31
CA ASN A 61 -10.93 -3.95 -3.70
C ASN A 61 -9.79 -3.36 -2.86
N ILE A 62 -9.03 -4.16 -2.11
CA ILE A 62 -7.85 -3.65 -1.41
C ILE A 62 -6.85 -3.07 -2.41
N GLY A 63 -6.66 -3.74 -3.56
CA GLY A 63 -5.84 -3.23 -4.66
C GLY A 63 -6.39 -1.93 -5.29
N GLU A 64 -7.71 -1.72 -5.28
CA GLU A 64 -8.32 -0.47 -5.74
C GLU A 64 -8.20 0.66 -4.70
N TYR A 65 -8.32 0.35 -3.41
CA TYR A 65 -8.24 1.35 -2.34
C TYR A 65 -6.81 1.71 -1.96
N SER A 66 -5.87 0.77 -2.04
CA SER A 66 -4.45 1.05 -1.89
C SER A 66 -3.89 1.59 -3.20
N LYS A 67 -3.53 2.86 -3.22
CA LYS A 67 -2.96 3.52 -4.40
C LYS A 67 -1.54 3.03 -4.72
N LEU A 68 -0.81 2.57 -3.71
CA LEU A 68 0.57 2.11 -3.86
C LEU A 68 0.66 0.63 -4.25
N TYR A 69 -0.34 -0.17 -3.95
CA TYR A 69 -0.35 -1.62 -4.21
C TYR A 69 -0.04 -1.99 -5.67
N LYS A 70 -0.51 -1.18 -6.63
CA LYS A 70 -0.27 -1.37 -8.08
C LYS A 70 1.16 -1.04 -8.53
N HIS A 71 1.93 -0.32 -7.72
CA HIS A 71 3.29 0.12 -8.05
C HIS A 71 4.37 -0.77 -7.43
N ILE A 72 4.03 -1.55 -6.41
CA ILE A 72 4.96 -2.38 -5.65
C ILE A 72 4.90 -3.85 -6.10
N ASN A 73 5.96 -4.60 -5.80
CA ASN A 73 6.03 -6.02 -6.11
C ASN A 73 5.32 -6.84 -5.02
N VAL A 74 4.10 -7.29 -5.32
CA VAL A 74 3.31 -8.09 -4.39
C VAL A 74 3.50 -9.57 -4.67
N ARG A 75 3.88 -10.34 -3.64
CA ARG A 75 4.02 -11.79 -3.72
C ARG A 75 3.13 -12.49 -2.71
N ARG A 76 2.35 -13.44 -3.21
CA ARG A 76 1.52 -14.32 -2.37
C ARG A 76 2.34 -15.48 -1.85
N VAL A 77 2.35 -15.66 -0.53
CA VAL A 77 3.18 -16.66 0.13
C VAL A 77 2.37 -17.42 1.16
N PRO A 78 2.23 -18.76 1.03
CA PRO A 78 1.39 -19.56 1.92
C PRO A 78 2.03 -19.90 3.28
N GLY A 79 3.06 -19.18 3.72
CA GLY A 79 3.76 -19.46 4.99
C GLY A 79 4.83 -18.42 5.32
N LYS A 80 5.76 -18.74 6.21
CA LYS A 80 7.00 -17.97 6.34
C LYS A 80 7.75 -18.03 5.02
N ALA A 81 7.94 -16.89 4.39
CA ALA A 81 8.65 -16.83 3.14
C ALA A 81 10.08 -16.41 3.39
N ARG A 82 10.97 -17.23 2.92
CA ARG A 82 12.34 -16.81 2.62
C ARG A 82 12.40 -16.52 1.14
N GLN A 83 12.65 -15.29 0.79
CA GLN A 83 12.94 -14.94 -0.59
C GLN A 83 14.43 -14.76 -0.76
N ASN A 84 15.00 -15.57 -1.63
CA ASN A 84 16.36 -15.34 -2.09
C ASN A 84 16.32 -14.17 -3.08
N ILE A 85 17.06 -13.14 -2.79
CA ILE A 85 17.23 -11.97 -3.64
C ILE A 85 18.63 -12.06 -4.23
N LEU A 86 18.71 -11.86 -5.54
CA LEU A 86 20.00 -11.66 -6.19
C LEU A 86 20.67 -10.41 -5.57
N GLY A 87 21.75 -10.61 -4.86
CA GLY A 87 22.51 -9.55 -4.25
C GLY A 87 23.17 -8.68 -5.31
N THR A 88 24.37 -8.98 -5.67
CA THR A 88 25.12 -8.29 -6.73
C THR A 88 25.19 -9.20 -7.95
N ILE A 89 24.72 -8.73 -9.11
CA ILE A 89 24.98 -9.43 -10.37
C ILE A 89 26.40 -9.05 -10.76
N PRO A 90 27.33 -10.02 -10.82
CA PRO A 90 28.69 -9.74 -11.25
C PRO A 90 28.68 -9.35 -12.73
N GLU A 91 29.53 -8.39 -13.08
CA GLU A 91 29.72 -7.99 -14.47
C GLU A 91 30.52 -9.08 -15.21
N ALA A 92 30.06 -9.42 -16.42
CA ALA A 92 30.79 -10.37 -17.27
C ALA A 92 32.01 -9.69 -17.85
N VAL A 93 33.13 -10.43 -17.86
CA VAL A 93 34.42 -9.94 -18.38
C VAL A 93 34.58 -10.35 -19.83
N TRP A 94 34.97 -9.42 -20.66
CA TRP A 94 35.36 -9.70 -22.05
C TRP A 94 36.69 -10.44 -22.07
N THR A 95 36.70 -11.61 -22.69
CA THR A 95 37.92 -12.44 -22.85
C THR A 95 38.20 -12.67 -24.32
N GLU A 96 39.45 -12.97 -24.63
CA GLU A 96 39.87 -13.35 -25.99
C GLU A 96 39.21 -14.66 -26.43
N MET A 97 39.06 -14.87 -27.75
CA MET A 97 38.28 -15.95 -28.35
C MET A 97 38.66 -17.37 -27.89
N CYS A 98 39.89 -17.58 -27.45
CA CYS A 98 40.38 -18.88 -26.95
C CYS A 98 40.84 -18.82 -25.47
N ALA A 99 40.52 -17.75 -24.73
CA ALA A 99 40.90 -17.61 -23.33
C ALA A 99 39.90 -18.30 -22.39
N LYS A 100 40.40 -18.70 -21.21
CA LYS A 100 39.55 -19.28 -20.17
C LYS A 100 38.58 -18.24 -19.61
N LEU A 101 37.28 -18.58 -19.49
CA LEU A 101 36.27 -17.73 -18.87
C LEU A 101 36.51 -17.54 -17.38
N ASN A 102 36.28 -16.35 -16.88
CA ASN A 102 36.34 -16.06 -15.46
C ASN A 102 35.11 -16.60 -14.72
N GLU A 103 35.33 -17.12 -13.52
CA GLU A 103 34.24 -17.54 -12.65
C GLU A 103 33.49 -16.31 -12.10
N MET A 104 32.17 -16.33 -12.23
CA MET A 104 31.28 -15.27 -11.69
C MET A 104 30.65 -15.77 -10.40
N ASN A 105 31.03 -15.19 -9.27
CA ASN A 105 30.43 -15.50 -7.98
C ASN A 105 29.15 -14.68 -7.78
N MET A 106 28.01 -15.38 -7.68
CA MET A 106 26.73 -14.78 -7.33
C MET A 106 26.46 -14.94 -5.84
N VAL A 107 26.20 -13.83 -5.15
CA VAL A 107 25.78 -13.86 -3.75
C VAL A 107 24.24 -13.78 -3.71
N PHE A 108 23.63 -14.77 -3.06
CA PHE A 108 22.20 -14.77 -2.80
C PHE A 108 21.95 -14.26 -1.39
N ASN A 109 21.18 -13.19 -1.27
CA ASN A 109 20.76 -12.68 0.00
C ASN A 109 19.36 -13.21 0.32
N THR A 110 19.12 -13.54 1.57
CA THR A 110 17.83 -14.05 2.00
C THR A 110 17.07 -12.97 2.76
N VAL A 111 15.85 -12.69 2.36
CA VAL A 111 14.92 -11.84 3.11
C VAL A 111 13.85 -12.72 3.72
N GLU A 112 13.72 -12.66 5.03
CA GLU A 112 12.64 -13.32 5.75
C GLU A 112 11.46 -12.35 5.91
N VAL A 113 10.26 -12.84 5.61
CA VAL A 113 9.02 -12.08 5.69
C VAL A 113 8.05 -12.87 6.55
N ASP A 114 7.58 -12.31 7.66
CA ASP A 114 6.85 -13.07 8.70
C ASP A 114 5.32 -12.85 8.69
N GLY A 115 4.80 -11.83 8.01
CA GLY A 115 3.37 -11.54 7.84
C GLY A 115 2.65 -11.09 9.10
N TYR A 116 2.62 -9.79 9.32
CA TYR A 116 1.89 -9.15 10.41
C TYR A 116 0.41 -9.01 10.07
N LYS A 117 -0.45 -9.11 11.09
CA LYS A 117 -1.89 -9.01 10.92
C LYS A 117 -2.31 -7.54 10.95
N VAL A 118 -3.00 -7.10 9.91
CA VAL A 118 -3.74 -5.85 9.83
C VAL A 118 -5.23 -6.14 9.77
N GLY A 119 -6.05 -5.36 10.44
CA GLY A 119 -7.50 -5.53 10.40
C GLY A 119 -8.21 -4.77 11.50
N GLY A 120 -9.52 -4.84 11.46
CA GLY A 120 -10.41 -4.23 12.43
C GLY A 120 -11.77 -4.92 12.45
N TYR A 121 -12.65 -4.45 13.29
CA TYR A 121 -14.03 -4.90 13.34
C TYR A 121 -14.99 -3.72 13.44
N ILE A 122 -16.17 -3.89 12.84
CA ILE A 122 -17.24 -2.90 12.83
C ILE A 122 -18.46 -3.56 13.51
N PRO A 123 -18.90 -3.08 14.68
CA PRO A 123 -20.16 -3.49 15.28
C PRO A 123 -21.30 -2.73 14.60
N VAL A 124 -22.37 -3.43 14.25
CA VAL A 124 -23.59 -2.83 13.63
C VAL A 124 -24.81 -3.28 14.43
N CYS A 125 -25.68 -2.35 14.76
CA CYS A 125 -26.95 -2.64 15.45
C CYS A 125 -27.86 -3.50 14.56
N ASN A 126 -28.45 -4.55 15.11
CA ASN A 126 -29.31 -5.47 14.37
C ASN A 126 -30.55 -4.76 13.81
N ALA A 127 -31.12 -3.79 14.54
CA ALA A 127 -32.22 -2.98 14.05
C ALA A 127 -31.84 -2.22 12.74
N THR A 128 -30.63 -1.70 12.65
CA THR A 128 -30.13 -1.04 11.42
C THR A 128 -29.94 -2.04 10.27
N LEU A 129 -29.53 -3.27 10.58
CA LEU A 129 -29.42 -4.35 9.59
C LEU A 129 -30.80 -4.83 9.11
N GLU A 130 -31.80 -4.79 9.97
CA GLU A 130 -33.19 -5.16 9.65
C GLU A 130 -33.88 -4.14 8.75
N ASP A 131 -33.65 -2.84 9.01
CA ASP A 131 -34.25 -1.74 8.25
C ASP A 131 -33.53 -1.51 6.90
N SER A 132 -32.35 -2.09 6.72
CA SER A 132 -31.47 -1.84 5.59
C SER A 132 -31.48 -2.99 4.58
N ASP A 133 -31.52 -2.63 3.31
CA ASP A 133 -31.39 -3.56 2.19
C ASP A 133 -29.95 -4.08 2.02
N ILE A 134 -29.75 -4.95 1.04
CA ILE A 134 -28.47 -5.62 0.65
C ILE A 134 -27.27 -4.62 0.57
N ALA A 135 -27.55 -3.33 0.44
CA ALA A 135 -26.54 -2.27 0.31
C ALA A 135 -25.63 -2.14 1.54
N LEU A 136 -26.15 -2.32 2.78
CA LEU A 136 -25.35 -2.09 4.00
C LEU A 136 -24.20 -3.10 4.15
N GLY A 137 -24.44 -4.36 3.84
CA GLY A 137 -23.38 -5.39 3.90
C GLY A 137 -22.23 -5.10 2.93
N SER A 138 -22.53 -4.62 1.73
CA SER A 138 -21.52 -4.24 0.74
C SER A 138 -20.75 -2.98 1.16
N GLU A 139 -21.41 -2.01 1.78
CA GLU A 139 -20.76 -0.80 2.30
C GLU A 139 -19.80 -1.12 3.44
N ILE A 140 -20.16 -2.04 4.34
CA ILE A 140 -19.28 -2.49 5.42
C ILE A 140 -18.04 -3.18 4.85
N ILE A 141 -18.20 -4.06 3.86
CA ILE A 141 -17.09 -4.75 3.20
C ILE A 141 -16.17 -3.73 2.52
N ALA A 142 -16.74 -2.76 1.81
CA ALA A 142 -15.98 -1.68 1.16
C ALA A 142 -15.22 -0.82 2.19
N ALA A 143 -15.86 -0.46 3.30
CA ALA A 143 -15.23 0.30 4.38
C ALA A 143 -14.05 -0.44 5.02
N ILE A 144 -14.19 -1.75 5.25
CA ILE A 144 -13.10 -2.59 5.75
C ILE A 144 -11.95 -2.66 4.74
N GLY A 145 -12.26 -2.86 3.45
CA GLY A 145 -11.26 -2.87 2.37
C GLY A 145 -10.51 -1.55 2.28
N GLN A 146 -11.22 -0.43 2.36
CA GLN A 146 -10.63 0.90 2.35
C GLN A 146 -9.73 1.15 3.57
N ALA A 147 -10.16 0.74 4.76
CA ALA A 147 -9.36 0.88 5.98
C ALA A 147 -8.05 0.08 5.91
N ILE A 148 -8.12 -1.16 5.40
CA ILE A 148 -6.93 -2.01 5.21
C ILE A 148 -6.01 -1.40 4.13
N GLY A 149 -6.57 -0.93 3.01
CA GLY A 149 -5.82 -0.29 1.92
C GLY A 149 -5.07 0.96 2.39
N MET A 150 -5.74 1.85 3.15
CA MET A 150 -5.09 3.03 3.74
C MET A 150 -3.98 2.66 4.74
N ALA A 151 -4.21 1.66 5.59
CA ALA A 151 -3.20 1.20 6.54
C ALA A 151 -1.98 0.61 5.81
N LEU A 152 -2.20 -0.08 4.69
CA LEU A 152 -1.15 -0.65 3.85
C LEU A 152 -0.32 0.46 3.18
N ASP A 153 -0.95 1.45 2.52
CA ASP A 153 -0.25 2.58 1.91
C ASP A 153 0.62 3.32 2.92
N LYS A 154 0.07 3.54 4.12
CA LYS A 154 0.78 4.18 5.21
C LYS A 154 1.98 3.36 5.68
N ALA A 155 1.83 2.03 5.79
CA ALA A 155 2.90 1.12 6.19
C ALA A 155 4.00 1.03 5.13
N VAL A 156 3.66 1.02 3.84
CA VAL A 156 4.63 1.00 2.73
C VAL A 156 5.54 2.23 2.74
N LEU A 157 5.03 3.40 3.12
CA LEU A 157 5.85 4.63 3.14
C LEU A 157 6.52 4.89 4.49
N TYR A 158 5.82 4.67 5.60
CA TYR A 158 6.23 5.11 6.96
C TYR A 158 6.32 3.98 7.98
N GLY A 159 6.01 2.74 7.62
CA GLY A 159 5.97 1.63 8.58
C GLY A 159 7.28 1.45 9.32
N THR A 160 7.20 1.08 10.58
CA THR A 160 8.37 0.98 11.49
C THR A 160 9.19 -0.28 11.27
N GLY A 161 8.66 -1.30 10.59
CA GLY A 161 9.25 -2.64 10.49
C GLY A 161 9.04 -3.51 11.74
N THR A 162 8.35 -2.98 12.76
CA THR A 162 8.02 -3.74 13.98
C THR A 162 6.51 -3.94 14.03
N LYS A 163 6.07 -5.19 13.97
CA LYS A 163 4.65 -5.58 13.90
C LYS A 163 3.88 -5.02 12.68
N MET A 164 4.60 -4.47 11.70
CA MET A 164 4.11 -3.95 10.43
C MET A 164 5.22 -3.94 9.40
N PRO A 165 4.92 -3.84 8.09
CA PRO A 165 5.92 -3.70 7.03
C PRO A 165 6.91 -2.55 7.29
N MET A 166 8.15 -2.68 6.82
CA MET A 166 9.12 -1.59 6.88
C MET A 166 8.85 -0.58 5.78
N GLY A 167 8.65 0.67 6.15
CA GLY A 167 8.37 1.76 5.24
C GLY A 167 9.61 2.22 4.45
N ILE A 168 9.37 2.77 3.27
CA ILE A 168 10.41 3.32 2.40
C ILE A 168 11.19 4.40 3.14
N LEU A 169 10.51 5.41 3.71
CA LEU A 169 11.18 6.51 4.42
C LEU A 169 11.90 6.03 5.68
N THR A 170 11.31 5.08 6.40
CA THR A 170 11.95 4.49 7.60
C THR A 170 13.28 3.84 7.23
N ARG A 171 13.33 3.07 6.14
CA ARG A 171 14.58 2.46 5.67
C ARG A 171 15.59 3.50 5.18
N LEU A 172 15.14 4.54 4.46
CA LEU A 172 16.03 5.61 3.99
C LEU A 172 16.62 6.43 5.14
N ALA A 173 15.89 6.61 6.23
CA ALA A 173 16.32 7.37 7.39
C ALA A 173 17.24 6.58 8.36
N GLN A 174 17.41 5.26 8.15
CA GLN A 174 18.30 4.45 8.97
C GLN A 174 19.77 4.85 8.77
N THR A 175 20.47 5.08 9.89
CA THR A 175 21.91 5.42 9.93
C THR A 175 22.78 4.26 10.38
N THR A 176 22.18 3.18 10.89
CA THR A 176 22.88 2.00 11.38
C THR A 176 22.38 0.76 10.66
N ASP A 177 23.29 -0.17 10.37
CA ASP A 177 22.94 -1.44 9.74
C ASP A 177 22.19 -2.34 10.73
N PRO A 178 20.91 -2.66 10.50
CA PRO A 178 20.14 -3.55 11.37
C PRO A 178 20.60 -5.01 11.29
N ASN A 179 21.36 -5.38 10.25
CA ASN A 179 21.85 -6.73 10.00
C ASN A 179 23.38 -6.84 10.14
N ALA A 180 23.98 -5.93 10.89
CA ALA A 180 25.42 -5.93 11.10
C ALA A 180 25.88 -7.28 11.68
N GLY A 181 26.73 -7.98 10.92
CA GLY A 181 27.25 -9.30 11.30
C GLY A 181 26.61 -10.50 10.59
N ASP A 182 25.53 -10.31 9.84
CA ASP A 182 24.99 -11.36 8.98
C ASP A 182 25.70 -11.37 7.61
N SER A 183 26.51 -12.39 7.38
CA SER A 183 27.25 -12.56 6.12
C SER A 183 26.35 -12.79 4.90
N ASN A 184 25.09 -13.19 5.11
CA ASN A 184 24.10 -13.41 4.07
C ASN A 184 23.22 -12.19 3.83
N ALA A 185 23.33 -11.15 4.68
CA ALA A 185 22.61 -9.92 4.48
C ALA A 185 23.17 -9.15 3.28
N ARG A 186 22.28 -8.45 2.59
CA ARG A 186 22.69 -7.57 1.50
C ARG A 186 23.61 -6.46 2.04
N PRO A 187 24.63 -6.04 1.27
CA PRO A 187 25.44 -4.89 1.64
C PRO A 187 24.57 -3.68 1.99
N TRP A 188 24.74 -3.19 3.20
CA TRP A 188 23.98 -2.04 3.71
C TRP A 188 24.69 -0.74 3.34
N ALA A 189 23.91 0.29 3.04
CA ALA A 189 24.40 1.64 2.82
C ALA A 189 23.56 2.64 3.62
N ASP A 190 24.22 3.63 4.22
CA ASP A 190 23.55 4.77 4.80
C ASP A 190 23.03 5.69 3.70
N LEU A 191 21.71 5.80 3.59
CA LEU A 191 21.00 6.60 2.58
C LEU A 191 20.40 7.88 3.16
N SER A 192 20.57 8.12 4.46
CA SER A 192 19.96 9.25 5.17
C SER A 192 20.45 10.63 4.67
N ALA A 193 21.66 10.68 4.10
CA ALA A 193 22.21 11.90 3.52
C ALA A 193 22.00 12.01 2.01
N SER A 194 22.04 10.90 1.28
CA SER A 194 21.96 10.87 -0.18
C SER A 194 20.54 10.81 -0.74
N ASN A 195 19.67 10.04 -0.08
CA ASN A 195 18.31 9.75 -0.57
C ASN A 195 17.21 10.41 0.27
N VAL A 196 17.57 11.10 1.37
CA VAL A 196 16.64 11.95 2.11
C VAL A 196 17.13 13.39 2.00
N VAL A 197 16.52 14.16 1.10
CA VAL A 197 17.01 15.47 0.64
C VAL A 197 16.01 16.56 1.02
N ALA A 198 16.50 17.71 1.49
CA ALA A 198 15.72 18.95 1.63
C ALA A 198 16.10 19.93 0.55
N ILE A 199 15.11 20.50 -0.14
CA ILE A 199 15.29 21.54 -1.17
C ILE A 199 14.88 22.87 -0.56
N SER A 200 15.83 23.64 -0.07
CA SER A 200 15.60 24.92 0.58
C SER A 200 15.87 26.11 -0.34
N GLY A 201 15.17 27.22 -0.12
CA GLY A 201 15.41 28.49 -0.78
C GLY A 201 15.21 28.50 -2.30
N LYS A 202 14.48 27.53 -2.86
CA LYS A 202 14.19 27.42 -4.29
C LYS A 202 12.71 27.67 -4.56
N THR A 203 12.44 28.42 -5.62
CA THR A 203 11.10 28.70 -6.12
C THR A 203 11.03 28.44 -7.62
N ASP A 204 9.83 28.31 -8.15
CA ASP A 204 9.54 28.23 -9.58
C ASP A 204 10.43 27.22 -10.35
N VAL A 205 11.06 27.65 -11.42
CA VAL A 205 11.93 26.82 -12.28
C VAL A 205 13.12 26.26 -11.50
N ALA A 206 13.67 27.00 -10.54
CA ALA A 206 14.81 26.54 -9.75
C ALA A 206 14.40 25.39 -8.79
N LEU A 207 13.17 25.41 -8.29
CA LEU A 207 12.60 24.31 -7.49
C LEU A 207 12.47 23.04 -8.34
N PHE A 208 11.87 23.13 -9.53
CA PHE A 208 11.75 21.98 -10.42
C PHE A 208 13.10 21.38 -10.82
N LYS A 209 14.08 22.23 -11.10
CA LYS A 209 15.44 21.80 -11.42
C LYS A 209 16.07 21.01 -10.26
N ALA A 210 15.99 21.55 -9.05
CA ALA A 210 16.48 20.86 -7.85
C ALA A 210 15.71 19.58 -7.53
N MET A 211 14.40 19.55 -7.80
CA MET A 211 13.60 18.32 -7.66
C MET A 211 14.06 17.23 -8.64
N VAL A 212 14.27 17.58 -9.91
CA VAL A 212 14.78 16.62 -10.92
C VAL A 212 16.15 16.09 -10.52
N GLU A 213 17.04 16.94 -10.02
CA GLU A 213 18.36 16.54 -9.51
C GLU A 213 18.21 15.58 -8.30
N ALA A 214 17.36 15.91 -7.33
CA ALA A 214 17.10 15.08 -6.16
C ALA A 214 16.46 13.73 -6.51
N MET A 215 15.52 13.71 -7.46
CA MET A 215 14.89 12.49 -7.98
C MET A 215 15.89 11.56 -8.69
N GLY A 216 17.01 12.09 -9.18
CA GLY A 216 18.13 11.32 -9.74
C GLY A 216 18.88 10.48 -8.69
N ALA A 217 18.68 10.73 -7.39
CA ALA A 217 19.21 9.87 -6.33
C ALA A 217 18.56 8.49 -6.31
N ALA A 218 17.32 8.36 -6.81
CA ALA A 218 16.66 7.07 -6.99
C ALA A 218 17.29 6.34 -8.18
N LYS A 219 18.09 5.30 -7.89
CA LYS A 219 18.82 4.51 -8.90
C LYS A 219 17.97 3.36 -9.40
N ASP A 220 17.94 3.16 -10.71
CA ASP A 220 17.18 2.09 -11.37
C ASP A 220 17.86 0.72 -11.34
N LYS A 221 18.87 0.54 -10.50
CA LYS A 221 19.64 -0.67 -10.38
C LYS A 221 18.73 -1.89 -10.23
N PHE A 222 18.63 -2.71 -11.29
CA PHE A 222 17.77 -3.90 -11.36
C PHE A 222 16.24 -3.66 -11.41
N SER A 223 15.78 -2.43 -11.57
CA SER A 223 14.37 -2.17 -11.79
C SER A 223 13.95 -2.43 -13.23
N ARG A 224 12.75 -2.96 -13.39
CA ARG A 224 12.06 -3.11 -14.68
C ARG A 224 10.77 -2.32 -14.74
N GLY A 225 10.39 -1.72 -13.61
CA GLY A 225 9.12 -1.04 -13.43
C GLY A 225 9.16 0.46 -13.67
N ALA A 226 7.97 1.04 -13.66
CA ALA A 226 7.80 2.48 -13.71
C ALA A 226 8.06 3.10 -12.33
N LYS A 227 8.46 4.36 -12.32
CA LYS A 227 8.54 5.16 -11.11
C LYS A 227 7.15 5.54 -10.61
N PHE A 228 7.02 5.72 -9.31
CA PHE A 228 5.88 6.40 -8.70
C PHE A 228 6.35 7.50 -7.76
N TRP A 229 5.48 8.47 -7.51
CA TRP A 229 5.71 9.59 -6.61
C TRP A 229 4.50 9.81 -5.73
N ALA A 230 4.67 9.71 -4.44
CA ALA A 230 3.61 9.90 -3.45
C ALA A 230 3.77 11.26 -2.77
N MET A 231 2.69 12.02 -2.67
CA MET A 231 2.62 13.32 -2.00
C MET A 231 1.18 13.59 -1.54
N ASN A 232 0.95 14.62 -0.76
CA ASN A 232 -0.40 15.04 -0.41
C ASN A 232 -1.00 16.04 -1.42
N ASP A 233 -2.29 16.32 -1.29
CA ASP A 233 -3.02 17.25 -2.15
C ASP A 233 -2.44 18.67 -2.12
N THR A 234 -2.07 19.16 -0.94
CA THR A 234 -1.49 20.50 -0.77
C THR A 234 -0.19 20.64 -1.57
N THR A 235 0.69 19.65 -1.44
CA THR A 235 1.97 19.62 -2.16
C THR A 235 1.77 19.48 -3.66
N PHE A 236 0.84 18.60 -4.07
CA PHE A 236 0.52 18.40 -5.49
C PHE A 236 -0.01 19.68 -6.13
N ASN A 237 -0.97 20.35 -5.48
CA ASN A 237 -1.54 21.59 -5.98
C ASN A 237 -0.52 22.74 -6.01
N LYS A 238 0.38 22.81 -5.02
CA LYS A 238 1.48 23.77 -5.00
C LYS A 238 2.44 23.56 -6.18
N LEU A 239 2.79 22.32 -6.47
CA LEU A 239 3.62 21.99 -7.64
C LEU A 239 2.89 22.26 -8.95
N MET A 240 1.59 21.95 -9.02
CA MET A 240 0.78 22.25 -10.19
C MET A 240 0.71 23.76 -10.45
N ALA A 241 0.50 24.57 -9.41
CA ALA A 241 0.48 26.02 -9.52
C ALA A 241 1.82 26.58 -10.06
N ASN A 242 2.94 26.03 -9.58
CA ASN A 242 4.27 26.44 -10.06
C ASN A 242 4.57 25.95 -11.50
N ALA A 243 3.89 24.89 -11.96
CA ALA A 243 4.04 24.37 -13.31
C ALA A 243 3.11 25.02 -14.34
N LEU A 244 2.14 25.85 -13.89
CA LEU A 244 1.22 26.53 -14.78
C LEU A 244 1.95 27.59 -15.61
N THR A 245 1.84 27.50 -16.92
CA THR A 245 2.23 28.53 -17.86
C THR A 245 0.99 29.18 -18.46
N ILE A 246 0.91 30.51 -18.33
CA ILE A 246 -0.21 31.28 -18.83
C ILE A 246 0.33 32.17 -19.97
N ASN A 247 -0.33 32.18 -21.13
CA ASN A 247 0.03 33.05 -22.23
C ASN A 247 -0.42 34.51 -22.00
N ALA A 248 0.03 35.42 -22.85
CA ALA A 248 -0.31 36.84 -22.76
C ALA A 248 -1.82 37.12 -22.91
N ALA A 249 -2.60 36.17 -23.43
CA ALA A 249 -4.07 36.27 -23.55
C ALA A 249 -4.81 35.70 -22.33
N GLY A 250 -4.09 35.26 -21.29
CA GLY A 250 -4.68 34.67 -20.07
C GLY A 250 -5.12 33.19 -20.18
N ALA A 251 -4.81 32.51 -21.27
CA ALA A 251 -5.10 31.10 -21.43
C ALA A 251 -3.98 30.22 -20.85
N VAL A 252 -4.35 29.19 -20.12
CA VAL A 252 -3.41 28.17 -19.61
C VAL A 252 -2.89 27.35 -20.77
N THR A 253 -1.59 27.40 -21.03
CA THR A 253 -0.93 26.73 -22.15
C THR A 253 -0.27 25.41 -21.76
N SER A 254 0.12 25.24 -20.51
CA SER A 254 0.68 24.00 -20.00
C SER A 254 0.42 23.87 -18.49
N GLY A 255 0.42 22.65 -18.02
CA GLY A 255 0.24 22.33 -16.62
C GLY A 255 0.74 20.91 -16.31
N MET A 256 0.85 20.59 -15.04
CA MET A 256 1.23 19.25 -14.58
C MET A 256 0.01 18.32 -14.61
N THR A 257 0.17 17.12 -15.13
CA THR A 257 -0.80 16.02 -15.06
C THR A 257 -0.49 15.10 -13.86
N LYS A 258 -1.19 13.96 -13.74
CA LYS A 258 -0.86 12.93 -12.73
C LYS A 258 0.45 12.17 -13.03
N THR A 259 1.37 12.80 -13.76
CA THR A 259 2.68 12.26 -14.08
C THR A 259 3.72 13.32 -13.75
N MET A 260 4.84 12.90 -13.12
CA MET A 260 5.90 13.84 -12.77
C MET A 260 6.58 14.39 -14.04
N PRO A 261 6.64 15.71 -14.22
CA PRO A 261 7.28 16.33 -15.37
C PRO A 261 8.76 15.93 -15.46
N VAL A 262 9.27 15.75 -16.68
CA VAL A 262 10.67 15.43 -17.03
C VAL A 262 11.13 14.06 -16.58
N VAL A 263 10.98 13.72 -15.28
CA VAL A 263 11.48 12.46 -14.70
C VAL A 263 10.56 11.29 -15.01
N GLY A 264 9.28 11.59 -15.26
CA GLY A 264 8.24 10.58 -15.44
C GLY A 264 7.83 9.91 -14.12
N GLY A 265 6.92 8.96 -14.20
CA GLY A 265 6.36 8.27 -13.05
C GLY A 265 5.00 8.80 -12.63
N ALA A 266 4.11 7.89 -12.21
CA ALA A 266 2.77 8.23 -11.77
C ALA A 266 2.80 8.98 -10.44
N ILE A 267 1.94 9.99 -10.29
CA ILE A 267 1.77 10.71 -9.04
C ILE A 267 0.56 10.13 -8.32
N GLU A 268 0.78 9.66 -7.10
CA GLU A 268 -0.27 9.18 -6.20
C GLU A 268 -0.45 10.17 -5.05
N VAL A 269 -1.67 10.66 -4.93
CA VAL A 269 -2.02 11.66 -3.92
C VAL A 269 -2.57 10.96 -2.69
N LEU A 270 -1.89 11.08 -1.55
CA LEU A 270 -2.18 10.41 -0.30
C LEU A 270 -2.30 11.45 0.83
N SER A 271 -3.47 11.53 1.46
CA SER A 271 -3.79 12.58 2.43
C SER A 271 -2.97 12.55 3.73
N PHE A 272 -2.41 11.39 4.09
CA PHE A 272 -1.63 11.23 5.32
C PHE A 272 -0.17 11.69 5.20
N ILE A 273 0.32 11.97 4.00
CA ILE A 273 1.68 12.47 3.79
C ILE A 273 1.75 13.92 4.28
N PRO A 274 2.77 14.30 5.05
CA PRO A 274 2.96 15.68 5.48
C PRO A 274 3.12 16.65 4.29
N ASP A 275 2.79 17.92 4.53
CA ASP A 275 2.96 18.96 3.53
C ASP A 275 4.42 19.11 3.10
N ASN A 276 4.62 19.41 1.83
CA ASN A 276 5.93 19.60 1.21
C ASN A 276 6.84 18.36 1.23
N VAL A 277 6.29 17.16 1.39
CA VAL A 277 7.03 15.89 1.32
C VAL A 277 6.64 15.13 0.07
N ILE A 278 7.64 14.61 -0.66
CA ILE A 278 7.51 13.74 -1.81
C ILE A 278 8.33 12.49 -1.54
N ILE A 279 7.73 11.31 -1.67
CA ILE A 279 8.40 10.03 -1.52
C ILE A 279 8.15 9.22 -2.77
N GLY A 280 9.17 8.60 -3.33
CA GLY A 280 8.96 7.76 -4.51
C GLY A 280 10.23 7.09 -5.00
N GLY A 281 10.14 6.54 -6.19
CA GLY A 281 11.19 5.78 -6.84
C GLY A 281 10.65 4.60 -7.63
N TYR A 282 11.44 3.56 -7.77
CA TYR A 282 11.08 2.35 -8.52
C TYR A 282 10.36 1.36 -7.62
N GLY A 283 9.05 1.32 -7.70
CA GLY A 283 8.20 0.58 -6.77
C GLY A 283 8.36 -0.93 -6.81
N ASP A 284 8.77 -1.52 -7.93
CA ASP A 284 9.06 -2.95 -8.06
C ASP A 284 10.21 -3.43 -7.17
N ASN A 285 11.03 -2.51 -6.65
CA ASN A 285 12.06 -2.76 -5.65
C ASN A 285 11.54 -2.79 -4.19
N TYR A 286 10.26 -2.56 -3.97
CA TYR A 286 9.60 -2.83 -2.70
C TYR A 286 8.89 -4.18 -2.78
N LEU A 287 9.28 -5.11 -1.91
CA LEU A 287 8.62 -6.40 -1.80
C LEU A 287 7.52 -6.32 -0.74
N LEU A 288 6.29 -6.61 -1.14
CA LEU A 288 5.19 -6.85 -0.23
C LEU A 288 4.80 -8.33 -0.31
N ALA A 289 4.94 -9.06 0.79
CA ALA A 289 4.45 -10.41 0.90
C ALA A 289 3.04 -10.42 1.48
N GLU A 290 2.11 -10.99 0.74
CA GLU A 290 0.76 -11.29 1.19
C GLU A 290 0.71 -12.74 1.66
N ARG A 291 0.61 -12.96 2.98
CA ARG A 291 0.64 -14.30 3.56
C ARG A 291 -0.70 -14.99 3.56
N ALA A 292 -1.74 -14.28 3.89
CA ALA A 292 -3.12 -14.75 3.80
C ALA A 292 -3.93 -13.57 3.29
N GLY A 293 -4.74 -13.82 2.29
CA GLY A 293 -5.62 -12.79 1.78
C GLY A 293 -6.54 -12.25 2.87
N ALA A 294 -7.18 -11.13 2.57
CA ALA A 294 -8.18 -10.59 3.46
C ALA A 294 -9.27 -11.63 3.74
N SER A 295 -9.60 -11.78 5.00
CA SER A 295 -10.72 -12.59 5.45
C SER A 295 -11.70 -11.71 6.20
N ILE A 296 -12.97 -11.83 5.88
CA ILE A 296 -14.06 -11.21 6.64
C ILE A 296 -14.85 -12.30 7.32
N SER A 297 -15.18 -12.09 8.57
CA SER A 297 -16.04 -12.99 9.36
C SER A 297 -17.07 -12.15 10.10
N GLN A 298 -18.26 -12.71 10.27
CA GLN A 298 -19.38 -12.12 10.98
C GLN A 298 -19.66 -12.92 12.24
N SER A 299 -20.05 -12.25 13.31
CA SER A 299 -20.49 -12.87 14.56
C SER A 299 -21.60 -12.06 15.21
N GLU A 300 -22.69 -12.74 15.54
CA GLU A 300 -23.84 -12.20 16.28
C GLU A 300 -23.70 -12.42 17.79
N HIS A 301 -22.75 -13.25 18.22
CA HIS A 301 -22.66 -13.69 19.61
C HIS A 301 -21.75 -12.82 20.47
N VAL A 302 -20.78 -12.11 19.86
CA VAL A 302 -19.77 -11.34 20.59
C VAL A 302 -20.37 -10.16 21.37
N ARG A 303 -21.44 -9.57 20.83
CA ARG A 303 -22.18 -8.47 21.46
C ARG A 303 -23.67 -8.75 21.53
N PHE A 304 -24.02 -9.93 22.02
CA PHE A 304 -25.40 -10.39 22.09
C PHE A 304 -26.27 -9.50 22.98
N LEU A 305 -25.75 -9.05 24.13
CA LEU A 305 -26.48 -8.19 25.06
C LEU A 305 -26.73 -6.78 24.53
N GLU A 306 -25.91 -6.33 23.58
CA GLU A 306 -25.98 -5.01 22.95
C GLU A 306 -26.80 -5.05 21.65
N ASP A 307 -27.34 -6.20 21.28
CA ASP A 307 -28.07 -6.45 20.03
C ASP A 307 -27.31 -5.96 18.79
N GLN A 308 -26.01 -6.36 18.69
CA GLN A 308 -25.10 -5.96 17.63
C GLN A 308 -24.46 -7.16 16.94
N THR A 309 -24.43 -7.12 15.62
CA THR A 309 -23.63 -8.00 14.78
C THR A 309 -22.27 -7.39 14.52
N VAL A 310 -21.21 -8.17 14.71
CA VAL A 310 -19.83 -7.73 14.53
C VAL A 310 -19.26 -8.29 13.23
N PHE A 311 -18.80 -7.39 12.34
CA PHE A 311 -18.05 -7.72 11.12
C PHE A 311 -16.58 -7.51 11.38
N LYS A 312 -15.78 -8.54 11.18
CA LYS A 312 -14.32 -8.49 11.37
C LYS A 312 -13.60 -8.75 10.07
N GLY A 313 -12.75 -7.79 9.66
CA GLY A 313 -11.84 -7.97 8.54
C GLY A 313 -10.40 -8.10 9.00
N THR A 314 -9.68 -9.07 8.46
CA THR A 314 -8.25 -9.27 8.75
C THR A 314 -7.49 -9.66 7.48
N ALA A 315 -6.27 -9.14 7.36
CA ALA A 315 -5.31 -9.54 6.33
C ALA A 315 -3.92 -9.69 6.95
N ARG A 316 -3.00 -10.33 6.27
CA ARG A 316 -1.62 -10.48 6.75
C ARG A 316 -0.65 -10.05 5.68
N TYR A 317 0.10 -9.01 5.98
CA TYR A 317 1.13 -8.45 5.13
C TYR A 317 2.44 -8.31 5.89
N ASP A 318 3.51 -8.43 5.16
CA ASP A 318 4.82 -7.97 5.58
C ASP A 318 5.57 -7.49 4.35
N GLY A 319 6.52 -6.57 4.52
CA GLY A 319 7.23 -6.03 3.38
C GLY A 319 8.37 -5.13 3.79
N LEU A 320 9.26 -4.95 2.82
CA LEU A 320 10.41 -4.07 2.98
C LEU A 320 10.94 -3.62 1.61
N PRO A 321 11.62 -2.47 1.54
CA PRO A 321 12.36 -2.07 0.36
C PRO A 321 13.60 -2.96 0.19
N VAL A 322 13.53 -3.85 -0.81
CA VAL A 322 14.62 -4.79 -1.14
C VAL A 322 15.86 -4.04 -1.59
N ILE A 323 15.67 -3.01 -2.44
CA ILE A 323 16.70 -2.13 -2.93
C ILE A 323 16.34 -0.72 -2.48
N ALA A 324 16.85 -0.30 -1.34
CA ALA A 324 16.54 1.00 -0.77
C ALA A 324 17.06 2.17 -1.63
N GLU A 325 18.18 1.97 -2.34
CA GLU A 325 18.77 2.95 -3.26
C GLU A 325 17.86 3.33 -4.44
N ALA A 326 16.82 2.51 -4.71
CA ALA A 326 15.84 2.79 -5.74
C ALA A 326 14.78 3.84 -5.33
N PHE A 327 14.81 4.28 -4.08
CA PHE A 327 13.86 5.22 -3.53
C PHE A 327 14.52 6.52 -3.07
N VAL A 328 13.75 7.60 -3.04
CA VAL A 328 14.17 8.91 -2.54
C VAL A 328 13.00 9.58 -1.80
N ALA A 329 13.32 10.34 -0.79
CA ALA A 329 12.39 11.20 -0.07
C ALA A 329 12.88 12.64 -0.14
N ILE A 330 12.01 13.55 -0.60
CA ILE A 330 12.32 14.93 -0.87
C ILE A 330 11.43 15.81 -0.01
N GLY A 331 12.03 16.71 0.75
CA GLY A 331 11.35 17.82 1.43
C GLY A 331 11.46 19.10 0.60
N ILE A 332 10.34 19.76 0.36
CA ILE A 332 10.30 21.10 -0.25
C ILE A 332 10.33 22.11 0.90
N GLY A 333 11.50 22.74 1.12
CA GLY A 333 11.75 23.62 2.24
C GLY A 333 12.99 23.19 3.03
N ASP A 334 13.15 23.75 4.22
CA ASP A 334 14.38 23.57 5.01
C ASP A 334 14.43 22.25 5.78
N ALA A 335 13.30 21.58 5.98
CA ALA A 335 13.21 20.35 6.74
C ALA A 335 13.28 19.10 5.85
N LYS A 336 14.14 18.15 6.24
CA LYS A 336 14.15 16.82 5.64
C LYS A 336 12.89 16.03 6.03
N PRO A 337 12.39 15.15 5.15
CA PRO A 337 11.34 14.20 5.51
C PRO A 337 11.75 13.34 6.72
N VAL A 338 10.82 13.16 7.67
CA VAL A 338 11.05 12.40 8.91
C VAL A 338 10.10 11.22 8.95
N ALA A 339 10.61 10.02 9.24
CA ALA A 339 9.82 8.80 9.30
C ALA A 339 8.76 8.82 10.43
N SER A 340 9.05 9.48 11.54
CA SER A 340 8.14 9.64 12.68
C SER A 340 7.07 10.74 12.50
N ALA A 341 7.07 11.44 11.37
CA ALA A 341 6.07 12.50 11.10
C ALA A 341 4.64 11.97 10.95
N VAL A 342 4.49 10.69 10.70
CA VAL A 342 3.19 10.02 10.54
C VAL A 342 3.00 9.00 11.65
N THR A 343 1.96 9.20 12.47
CA THR A 343 1.62 8.31 13.58
C THR A 343 0.65 7.23 13.13
N PHE A 344 0.84 6.01 13.61
CA PHE A 344 -0.09 4.90 13.42
C PHE A 344 -1.10 4.85 14.56
N VAL A 345 -2.30 4.31 14.28
CA VAL A 345 -3.29 4.06 15.33
C VAL A 345 -2.72 3.02 16.29
N GLU A 346 -2.75 3.34 17.58
CA GLU A 346 -2.24 2.44 18.60
C GLU A 346 -3.15 1.22 18.79
N ASP A 347 -2.54 0.06 19.03
CA ASP A 347 -3.23 -1.16 19.39
C ASP A 347 -3.64 -1.12 20.87
N THR A 348 -4.69 -0.37 21.16
CA THR A 348 -5.20 -0.18 22.53
C THR A 348 -5.78 -1.46 23.11
N ALA A 349 -6.26 -2.38 22.28
CA ALA A 349 -6.87 -3.64 22.74
C ALA A 349 -5.84 -4.65 23.30
N ASN A 350 -4.57 -4.50 22.91
CA ASN A 350 -3.47 -5.38 23.33
C ASN A 350 -2.36 -4.65 24.08
N LYS A 351 -2.60 -3.42 24.53
CA LYS A 351 -1.72 -2.79 25.54
C LYS A 351 -1.84 -3.63 26.81
N ALA A 352 -0.71 -4.18 27.27
CA ALA A 352 -0.66 -4.71 28.63
C ALA A 352 -1.15 -3.60 29.57
N ALA A 353 -2.10 -3.92 30.46
CA ALA A 353 -2.43 -3.00 31.53
C ALA A 353 -1.10 -2.74 32.25
N ASP A 354 -0.63 -1.50 32.16
CA ASP A 354 0.53 -1.08 32.95
C ASP A 354 0.13 -1.38 34.40
N SER A 355 0.87 -2.28 35.02
CA SER A 355 0.70 -2.65 36.42
C SER A 355 0.80 -1.38 37.25
N GLU A 356 -0.35 -0.94 37.81
CA GLU A 356 -0.39 -0.03 38.93
C GLU A 356 0.42 -0.57 40.15
#